data_531c1582c9fa6a3a50c69aaf7791177d
#
_entry.id   531c1582c9fa6a3a50c69aaf7791177d
#
_cell.length_a   1.000
_cell.length_b   1.000
_cell.length_c   1.000
_cell.angle_alpha   90.00
_cell.angle_beta   90.00
_cell.angle_gamma   90.00
#
_symmetry.space_group_name_H-M   'P 1'
#
loop_
_entity.id
_entity.type
_entity.pdbx_description
1 polymer ?
#
loop_
_entity_poly.entity_id
_entity_poly.type
_entity_poly.pdbx_seq_one_letter_code
_entity_poly.pdbx_strand_id
1 'polypeptide(L)'
;RAVLLLDGMDEVAEKSLRQRVARLIEKFVQSYKHDDNRFIVTSREVGYEGAARIGENFNLAKVRDFNRAEVRAFVRDWTRAVETTLAADESPELLRLADEQANKLVDAIEDNTRVSELAVNPLLLTVIALVHQYRTTLPDRRSELYEEAIEVLLGHWDEAKGLETEVMLGGKTLDSGDRRTLLEPVAFWMHEQRVREIELDQLRNLLLPAFNNGDAASAAKTFESFIHLINERSGLLIERGVGAYSFAHLTFQEYLTARAVADRADAVKYVVARLPDAWWREVILLTAGYLSTQGKRRVSELIRAVINADPRTEPDPCHHLILAGECLLDAGSARVESEVMIELKARLQKDADAPFKKENRPQTLRKIAATSALGRIESGTLAASKFWK
;
A
#
# COMPACT_ATOMS: atom_id res chain seq x y z
N ARG A 1 -29.74 15.96 14.26
CA ARG A 1 -29.27 15.47 12.96
C ARG A 1 -27.75 15.49 12.92
N ALA A 2 -27.14 14.34 12.69
CA ALA A 2 -25.69 14.16 12.62
C ALA A 2 -25.29 13.32 11.40
N VAL A 3 -24.05 13.47 10.94
CA VAL A 3 -23.39 12.55 10.00
C VAL A 3 -22.31 11.81 10.80
N LEU A 4 -22.41 10.49 10.84
CA LEU A 4 -21.45 9.65 11.54
C LEU A 4 -20.60 8.91 10.49
N LEU A 5 -19.29 9.06 10.60
CA LEU A 5 -18.31 8.44 9.72
C LEU A 5 -17.61 7.34 10.52
N LEU A 6 -17.72 6.09 10.06
CA LEU A 6 -17.06 4.92 10.63
C LEU A 6 -16.08 4.41 9.58
N ASP A 7 -14.85 4.84 9.69
CA ASP A 7 -13.81 4.58 8.70
C ASP A 7 -13.05 3.29 8.97
N GLY A 8 -12.69 2.56 7.91
CA GLY A 8 -11.73 1.47 7.97
C GLY A 8 -12.24 0.18 8.63
N MET A 9 -13.43 -0.32 8.31
CA MET A 9 -13.93 -1.58 8.89
C MET A 9 -13.02 -2.79 8.60
N ASP A 10 -12.29 -2.80 7.47
CA ASP A 10 -11.28 -3.82 7.11
C ASP A 10 -10.06 -3.82 8.03
N GLU A 11 -9.81 -2.72 8.72
CA GLU A 11 -8.68 -2.56 9.66
C GLU A 11 -8.83 -3.39 10.94
N VAL A 12 -10.04 -3.87 11.20
CA VAL A 12 -10.28 -4.93 12.18
C VAL A 12 -9.73 -6.24 11.61
N ALA A 13 -8.48 -6.55 11.92
CA ALA A 13 -7.72 -7.61 11.27
C ALA A 13 -8.31 -9.01 11.47
N GLU A 14 -8.86 -9.31 12.67
CA GLU A 14 -9.47 -10.60 12.98
C GLU A 14 -10.88 -10.73 12.37
N LYS A 15 -11.08 -11.74 11.52
CA LYS A 15 -12.35 -11.96 10.80
C LYS A 15 -13.56 -12.09 11.74
N SER A 16 -13.43 -12.79 12.85
CA SER A 16 -14.48 -12.98 13.86
C SER A 16 -14.86 -11.67 14.55
N LEU A 17 -13.85 -10.86 14.89
CA LEU A 17 -14.03 -9.54 15.48
C LEU A 17 -14.66 -8.57 14.48
N ARG A 18 -14.24 -8.59 13.20
CA ARG A 18 -14.85 -7.80 12.14
C ARG A 18 -16.34 -8.09 11.95
N GLN A 19 -16.75 -9.37 12.01
CA GLN A 19 -18.15 -9.77 11.99
C GLN A 19 -18.93 -9.24 13.20
N ARG A 20 -18.28 -9.20 14.36
CA ARG A 20 -18.88 -8.64 15.57
C ARG A 20 -19.06 -7.12 15.45
N VAL A 21 -18.06 -6.43 14.92
CA VAL A 21 -18.11 -4.98 14.64
C VAL A 21 -19.24 -4.66 13.65
N ALA A 22 -19.36 -5.41 12.55
CA ALA A 22 -20.45 -5.23 11.59
C ALA A 22 -21.83 -5.30 12.27
N ARG A 23 -22.06 -6.31 13.12
CA ARG A 23 -23.32 -6.45 13.90
C ARG A 23 -23.54 -5.32 14.91
N LEU A 24 -22.48 -4.80 15.51
CA LEU A 24 -22.58 -3.66 16.43
C LEU A 24 -22.96 -2.38 15.67
N ILE A 25 -22.38 -2.15 14.49
CA ILE A 25 -22.73 -1.03 13.59
C ILE A 25 -24.21 -1.12 13.21
N GLU A 26 -24.70 -2.30 12.80
CA GLU A 26 -26.11 -2.48 12.46
C GLU A 26 -27.06 -2.14 13.62
N LYS A 27 -26.76 -2.63 14.82
CA LYS A 27 -27.51 -2.31 16.02
C LYS A 27 -27.50 -0.82 16.34
N PHE A 28 -26.33 -0.20 16.25
CA PHE A 28 -26.16 1.22 16.49
C PHE A 28 -26.99 2.05 15.50
N VAL A 29 -26.92 1.74 14.22
CA VAL A 29 -27.72 2.42 13.19
C VAL A 29 -29.22 2.23 13.44
N GLN A 30 -29.67 1.02 13.79
CA GLN A 30 -31.09 0.78 14.10
C GLN A 30 -31.56 1.63 15.28
N SER A 31 -30.72 1.84 16.30
CA SER A 31 -31.08 2.64 17.47
C SER A 31 -31.21 4.15 17.16
N TYR A 32 -30.45 4.66 16.20
CA TYR A 32 -30.35 6.11 15.93
C TYR A 32 -30.82 6.55 14.54
N LYS A 33 -31.36 5.67 13.70
CA LYS A 33 -31.82 5.99 12.36
C LYS A 33 -33.03 6.95 12.31
N HIS A 34 -33.80 7.00 13.39
CA HIS A 34 -35.03 7.82 13.46
C HIS A 34 -34.77 9.32 13.70
N ASP A 35 -33.54 9.69 14.05
CA ASP A 35 -33.17 11.07 14.37
C ASP A 35 -32.65 11.87 13.15
N ASP A 36 -33.03 11.48 11.93
CA ASP A 36 -32.50 12.06 10.68
C ASP A 36 -30.96 11.96 10.56
N ASN A 37 -30.35 11.04 11.30
CA ASN A 37 -28.93 10.81 11.26
C ASN A 37 -28.52 10.05 10.00
N ARG A 38 -27.31 10.33 9.52
CA ARG A 38 -26.70 9.64 8.39
C ARG A 38 -25.46 8.90 8.83
N PHE A 39 -25.27 7.70 8.30
CA PHE A 39 -24.15 6.84 8.64
C PHE A 39 -23.40 6.49 7.36
N ILE A 40 -22.09 6.68 7.38
CA ILE A 40 -21.19 6.27 6.30
C ILE A 40 -20.17 5.33 6.93
N VAL A 41 -20.04 4.13 6.37
CA VAL A 41 -19.07 3.12 6.79
C VAL A 41 -18.16 2.85 5.61
N THR A 42 -16.85 2.92 5.82
CA THR A 42 -15.87 2.61 4.79
C THR A 42 -15.17 1.29 5.04
N SER A 43 -14.78 0.61 3.99
CA SER A 43 -13.96 -0.61 4.04
C SER A 43 -13.30 -0.83 2.68
N ARG A 44 -12.13 -1.47 2.65
CA ARG A 44 -11.59 -2.03 1.41
C ARG A 44 -12.45 -3.22 0.97
N GLU A 45 -12.54 -3.47 -0.35
CA GLU A 45 -13.36 -4.57 -0.90
C GLU A 45 -12.97 -5.93 -0.30
N VAL A 46 -11.67 -6.20 -0.20
CA VAL A 46 -11.13 -7.45 0.36
C VAL A 46 -11.53 -7.68 1.82
N GLY A 47 -11.76 -6.60 2.59
CA GLY A 47 -12.23 -6.65 3.98
C GLY A 47 -13.74 -6.77 4.12
N TYR A 48 -14.50 -6.51 3.06
CA TYR A 48 -15.97 -6.42 3.06
C TYR A 48 -16.64 -7.64 2.42
N GLU A 49 -16.27 -8.86 2.86
CA GLU A 49 -16.77 -10.10 2.30
C GLU A 49 -17.47 -11.01 3.31
N GLY A 50 -18.41 -11.82 2.81
CA GLY A 50 -19.12 -12.83 3.59
C GLY A 50 -19.89 -12.23 4.77
N ALA A 51 -19.68 -12.76 5.97
CA ALA A 51 -20.37 -12.35 7.20
C ALA A 51 -19.87 -11.01 7.80
N ALA A 52 -18.86 -10.38 7.18
CA ALA A 52 -18.44 -9.01 7.50
C ALA A 52 -19.23 -7.95 6.72
N ARG A 53 -20.10 -8.34 5.80
CA ARG A 53 -21.03 -7.42 5.12
C ARG A 53 -22.07 -6.92 6.12
N ILE A 54 -22.27 -5.61 6.11
CA ILE A 54 -23.37 -4.96 6.82
C ILE A 54 -24.66 -5.21 6.02
N GLY A 55 -25.76 -5.52 6.73
CA GLY A 55 -27.00 -5.98 6.11
C GLY A 55 -27.73 -4.97 5.23
N GLU A 56 -28.92 -5.34 4.76
CA GLU A 56 -29.72 -4.70 3.72
C GLU A 56 -30.16 -3.25 3.98
N ASN A 57 -29.94 -2.72 5.20
CA ASN A 57 -30.26 -1.34 5.55
C ASN A 57 -29.21 -0.31 5.05
N PHE A 58 -28.12 -0.76 4.43
CA PHE A 58 -27.10 0.10 3.88
C PHE A 58 -27.07 0.01 2.35
N ASN A 59 -26.94 1.17 1.72
CA ASN A 59 -26.66 1.25 0.30
C ASN A 59 -25.16 1.06 0.09
N LEU A 60 -24.78 0.04 -0.67
CA LEU A 60 -23.40 -0.19 -1.05
C LEU A 60 -23.02 0.75 -2.20
N ALA A 61 -21.96 1.53 -1.99
CA ALA A 61 -21.35 2.35 -3.02
C ALA A 61 -19.85 2.01 -3.12
N LYS A 62 -19.34 1.93 -4.33
CA LYS A 62 -17.91 1.78 -4.59
C LYS A 62 -17.31 3.13 -4.95
N VAL A 63 -16.25 3.52 -4.24
CA VAL A 63 -15.44 4.67 -4.63
C VAL A 63 -14.76 4.32 -5.96
N ARG A 64 -14.99 5.14 -6.98
CA ARG A 64 -14.39 4.94 -8.29
C ARG A 64 -13.01 5.61 -8.38
N ASP A 65 -12.23 5.11 -9.27
CA ASP A 65 -10.97 5.76 -9.66
C ASP A 65 -11.22 7.16 -10.25
N PHE A 66 -10.23 8.02 -10.16
CA PHE A 66 -10.26 9.31 -10.82
C PHE A 66 -10.31 9.15 -12.34
N ASN A 67 -11.08 10.01 -12.99
CA ASN A 67 -10.97 10.21 -14.43
C ASN A 67 -9.86 11.22 -14.75
N ARG A 68 -9.52 11.36 -16.04
CA ARG A 68 -8.45 12.29 -16.47
C ARG A 68 -8.65 13.73 -16.01
N ALA A 69 -9.88 14.22 -16.01
CA ALA A 69 -10.18 15.59 -15.58
C ALA A 69 -9.94 15.77 -14.07
N GLU A 70 -10.27 14.74 -13.27
CA GLU A 70 -10.06 14.74 -11.82
C GLU A 70 -8.57 14.61 -11.49
N VAL A 71 -7.81 13.78 -12.22
CA VAL A 71 -6.34 13.71 -12.09
C VAL A 71 -5.71 15.08 -12.35
N ARG A 72 -6.07 15.75 -13.46
CA ARG A 72 -5.57 17.10 -13.77
C ARG A 72 -5.96 18.14 -12.72
N ALA A 73 -7.22 18.11 -12.24
CA ALA A 73 -7.67 19.01 -11.19
C ALA A 73 -6.89 18.80 -9.90
N PHE A 74 -6.73 17.54 -9.46
CA PHE A 74 -5.96 17.19 -8.28
C PHE A 74 -4.50 17.68 -8.40
N VAL A 75 -3.82 17.37 -9.50
CA VAL A 75 -2.42 17.76 -9.72
C VAL A 75 -2.27 19.27 -9.62
N ARG A 76 -3.15 20.04 -10.27
CA ARG A 76 -3.11 21.50 -10.20
C ARG A 76 -3.31 22.02 -8.78
N ASP A 77 -4.35 21.53 -8.10
CA ASP A 77 -4.70 22.02 -6.78
C ASP A 77 -3.63 21.64 -5.74
N TRP A 78 -3.06 20.42 -5.85
CA TRP A 78 -1.94 19.95 -5.04
C TRP A 78 -0.68 20.80 -5.27
N THR A 79 -0.28 21.01 -6.53
CA THR A 79 0.91 21.80 -6.85
C THR A 79 0.78 23.23 -6.36
N ARG A 80 -0.38 23.88 -6.56
CA ARG A 80 -0.63 25.22 -6.02
C ARG A 80 -0.52 25.25 -4.51
N ALA A 81 -1.15 24.29 -3.80
CA ALA A 81 -1.09 24.24 -2.34
C ALA A 81 0.33 24.06 -1.82
N VAL A 82 1.14 23.23 -2.47
CA VAL A 82 2.55 23.02 -2.08
C VAL A 82 3.39 24.28 -2.34
N GLU A 83 3.32 24.84 -3.55
CA GLU A 83 4.12 26.01 -3.93
C GLU A 83 3.77 27.25 -3.07
N THR A 84 2.47 27.51 -2.82
CA THR A 84 2.05 28.62 -1.96
C THR A 84 2.49 28.42 -0.51
N THR A 85 2.46 27.17 -0.01
CA THR A 85 2.91 26.86 1.35
C THR A 85 4.42 27.05 1.50
N LEU A 86 5.21 26.57 0.53
CA LEU A 86 6.67 26.67 0.56
C LEU A 86 7.16 28.12 0.42
N ALA A 87 6.52 28.89 -0.46
CA ALA A 87 6.88 30.29 -0.69
C ALA A 87 6.29 31.26 0.36
N ALA A 88 5.30 30.82 1.13
CA ALA A 88 4.47 31.66 1.99
C ALA A 88 3.89 32.87 1.22
N ASP A 89 3.53 32.69 -0.05
CA ASP A 89 3.08 33.68 -1.00
C ASP A 89 1.94 33.13 -1.85
N GLU A 90 0.98 33.98 -2.23
CA GLU A 90 -0.15 33.65 -3.11
C GLU A 90 -0.23 34.63 -4.30
N SER A 91 0.90 35.21 -4.70
CA SER A 91 0.93 36.13 -5.82
C SER A 91 0.47 35.48 -7.13
N PRO A 92 -0.14 36.26 -8.05
CA PRO A 92 -0.55 35.74 -9.37
C PRO A 92 0.63 35.14 -10.17
N GLU A 93 1.83 35.63 -9.96
CA GLU A 93 3.04 35.13 -10.60
C GLU A 93 3.42 33.73 -10.07
N LEU A 94 3.38 33.52 -8.75
CA LEU A 94 3.61 32.20 -8.13
C LEU A 94 2.56 31.19 -8.58
N LEU A 95 1.27 31.58 -8.59
CA LEU A 95 0.21 30.70 -9.07
C LEU A 95 0.39 30.29 -10.53
N ARG A 96 0.87 31.21 -11.39
CA ARG A 96 1.18 30.88 -12.77
C ARG A 96 2.32 29.87 -12.87
N LEU A 97 3.38 30.04 -12.10
CA LEU A 97 4.51 29.08 -12.03
C LEU A 97 4.04 27.72 -11.50
N ALA A 98 3.19 27.69 -10.48
CA ALA A 98 2.60 26.47 -9.97
C ALA A 98 1.78 25.74 -11.05
N ASP A 99 1.00 26.47 -11.85
CA ASP A 99 0.24 25.90 -12.96
C ASP A 99 1.16 25.32 -14.06
N GLU A 100 2.28 25.98 -14.34
CA GLU A 100 3.28 25.46 -15.29
C GLU A 100 3.93 24.16 -14.78
N GLN A 101 4.23 24.06 -13.48
CA GLN A 101 4.72 22.81 -12.87
C GLN A 101 3.65 21.72 -12.88
N ALA A 102 2.41 22.08 -12.56
CA ALA A 102 1.28 21.14 -12.63
C ALA A 102 1.12 20.56 -14.04
N ASN A 103 1.22 21.39 -15.08
CA ASN A 103 1.14 20.93 -16.48
C ASN A 103 2.28 19.96 -16.81
N LYS A 104 3.51 20.24 -16.39
CA LYS A 104 4.64 19.29 -16.58
C LYS A 104 4.39 17.94 -15.94
N LEU A 105 3.83 17.92 -14.73
CA LEU A 105 3.48 16.67 -14.07
C LEU A 105 2.35 15.93 -14.81
N VAL A 106 1.33 16.65 -15.27
CA VAL A 106 0.23 16.07 -16.08
C VAL A 106 0.79 15.45 -17.35
N ASP A 107 1.66 16.17 -18.08
CA ASP A 107 2.31 15.67 -19.30
C ASP A 107 3.13 14.39 -18.98
N ALA A 108 3.94 14.39 -17.91
CA ALA A 108 4.73 13.24 -17.50
C ALA A 108 3.86 12.02 -17.13
N ILE A 109 2.68 12.24 -16.54
CA ILE A 109 1.70 11.17 -16.26
C ILE A 109 1.07 10.65 -17.55
N GLU A 110 0.68 11.54 -18.48
CA GLU A 110 -0.04 11.15 -19.69
C GLU A 110 0.88 10.49 -20.74
N ASP A 111 2.15 10.87 -20.79
CA ASP A 111 3.16 10.30 -21.67
C ASP A 111 3.58 8.88 -21.25
N ASN A 112 3.33 8.49 -19.99
CA ASN A 112 3.65 7.17 -19.48
C ASN A 112 2.38 6.39 -19.13
N THR A 113 2.02 5.42 -19.98
CA THR A 113 0.80 4.60 -19.81
C THR A 113 0.71 3.94 -18.44
N ARG A 114 1.82 3.41 -17.89
CA ARG A 114 1.82 2.74 -16.58
C ARG A 114 1.63 3.72 -15.43
N VAL A 115 2.29 4.88 -15.48
CA VAL A 115 2.08 5.95 -14.51
C VAL A 115 0.65 6.46 -14.57
N SER A 116 0.09 6.61 -15.79
CA SER A 116 -1.30 7.03 -16.00
C SER A 116 -2.31 6.03 -15.38
N GLU A 117 -2.04 4.72 -15.46
CA GLU A 117 -2.84 3.68 -14.80
C GLU A 117 -2.76 3.75 -13.27
N LEU A 118 -1.62 4.13 -12.71
CA LEU A 118 -1.43 4.32 -11.28
C LEU A 118 -2.06 5.62 -10.77
N ALA A 119 -2.00 6.67 -11.57
CA ALA A 119 -2.48 8.01 -11.22
C ALA A 119 -4.00 8.11 -11.02
N VAL A 120 -4.78 7.14 -11.46
CA VAL A 120 -6.23 7.11 -11.21
C VAL A 120 -6.56 6.86 -9.73
N ASN A 121 -5.63 6.30 -8.97
CA ASN A 121 -5.76 6.13 -7.53
C ASN A 121 -5.28 7.40 -6.79
N PRO A 122 -6.12 8.05 -5.96
CA PRO A 122 -5.76 9.30 -5.28
C PRO A 122 -4.48 9.24 -4.45
N LEU A 123 -4.26 8.13 -3.72
CA LEU A 123 -3.06 7.94 -2.92
C LEU A 123 -1.82 7.85 -3.81
N LEU A 124 -1.86 7.00 -4.84
CA LEU A 124 -0.74 6.86 -5.77
C LEU A 124 -0.47 8.16 -6.52
N LEU A 125 -1.51 8.91 -6.88
CA LEU A 125 -1.36 10.22 -7.48
C LEU A 125 -0.64 11.22 -6.55
N THR A 126 -0.95 11.19 -5.25
CA THR A 126 -0.23 11.99 -4.25
C THR A 126 1.25 11.59 -4.19
N VAL A 127 1.54 10.28 -4.18
CA VAL A 127 2.91 9.75 -4.20
C VAL A 127 3.64 10.16 -5.49
N ILE A 128 2.98 10.04 -6.65
CA ILE A 128 3.53 10.48 -7.95
C ILE A 128 3.85 11.97 -7.93
N ALA A 129 2.94 12.80 -7.42
CA ALA A 129 3.16 14.24 -7.33
C ALA A 129 4.33 14.59 -6.40
N LEU A 130 4.43 13.91 -5.25
CA LEU A 130 5.53 14.05 -4.32
C LEU A 130 6.88 13.67 -4.97
N VAL A 131 6.94 12.50 -5.61
CA VAL A 131 8.16 12.02 -6.27
C VAL A 131 8.58 12.95 -7.41
N HIS A 132 7.64 13.41 -8.25
CA HIS A 132 7.92 14.32 -9.35
C HIS A 132 8.53 15.66 -8.91
N GLN A 133 8.16 16.15 -7.73
CA GLN A 133 8.72 17.40 -7.18
C GLN A 133 10.23 17.30 -6.93
N TYR A 134 10.74 16.10 -6.62
CA TYR A 134 12.14 15.87 -6.25
C TYR A 134 12.94 15.05 -7.26
N ARG A 135 12.29 14.44 -8.25
CA ARG A 135 12.91 13.57 -9.25
C ARG A 135 12.59 14.01 -10.67
N THR A 136 13.55 13.83 -11.59
CA THR A 136 13.38 14.19 -12.99
C THR A 136 12.52 13.19 -13.76
N THR A 137 12.47 11.93 -13.30
CA THR A 137 11.75 10.83 -13.96
C THR A 137 10.87 10.11 -12.96
N LEU A 138 9.67 9.75 -13.38
CA LEU A 138 8.74 8.98 -12.57
C LEU A 138 8.98 7.49 -12.76
N PRO A 139 9.09 6.69 -11.67
CA PRO A 139 9.06 5.24 -11.76
C PRO A 139 7.71 4.75 -12.29
N ASP A 140 7.73 3.66 -13.07
CA ASP A 140 6.52 3.08 -13.67
C ASP A 140 5.92 1.91 -12.87
N ARG A 141 6.42 1.67 -11.65
CA ARG A 141 5.99 0.59 -10.76
C ARG A 141 5.68 1.07 -9.37
N ARG A 142 4.64 0.47 -8.76
CA ARG A 142 4.21 0.81 -7.40
C ARG A 142 5.34 0.68 -6.37
N SER A 143 6.08 -0.42 -6.40
CA SER A 143 7.19 -0.66 -5.46
C SER A 143 8.30 0.39 -5.59
N GLU A 144 8.63 0.79 -6.82
CA GLU A 144 9.63 1.83 -7.08
C GLU A 144 9.11 3.22 -6.69
N LEU A 145 7.81 3.51 -6.91
CA LEU A 145 7.19 4.76 -6.46
C LEU A 145 7.19 4.88 -4.94
N TYR A 146 6.87 3.80 -4.20
CA TYR A 146 6.93 3.82 -2.74
C TYR A 146 8.35 3.95 -2.22
N GLU A 147 9.33 3.30 -2.88
CA GLU A 147 10.76 3.47 -2.56
C GLU A 147 11.16 4.94 -2.66
N GLU A 148 10.91 5.56 -3.82
CA GLU A 148 11.24 6.97 -4.04
C GLU A 148 10.50 7.90 -3.09
N ALA A 149 9.22 7.64 -2.80
CA ALA A 149 8.46 8.44 -1.84
C ALA A 149 9.05 8.37 -0.44
N ILE A 150 9.44 7.19 0.02
CA ILE A 150 10.07 7.01 1.33
C ILE A 150 11.45 7.68 1.36
N GLU A 151 12.24 7.55 0.28
CA GLU A 151 13.52 8.25 0.15
C GLU A 151 13.35 9.77 0.23
N VAL A 152 12.35 10.32 -0.47
CA VAL A 152 12.03 11.75 -0.41
C VAL A 152 11.61 12.16 1.00
N LEU A 153 10.68 11.42 1.61
CA LEU A 153 10.19 11.73 2.97
C LEU A 153 11.29 11.64 4.04
N LEU A 154 12.23 10.71 3.90
CA LEU A 154 13.30 10.51 4.86
C LEU A 154 14.57 11.33 4.59
N GLY A 155 14.79 11.80 3.35
CA GLY A 155 16.03 12.45 2.93
C GLY A 155 15.91 13.94 2.65
N HIS A 156 15.04 14.32 1.70
CA HIS A 156 15.08 15.66 1.12
C HIS A 156 14.40 16.77 1.93
N TRP A 157 13.62 16.45 2.95
CA TRP A 157 12.94 17.46 3.75
C TRP A 157 13.92 18.33 4.57
N ASP A 158 15.09 17.79 4.92
CA ASP A 158 16.12 18.50 5.68
C ASP A 158 16.92 19.49 4.82
N GLU A 159 17.20 19.14 3.54
CA GLU A 159 17.93 20.00 2.60
C GLU A 159 17.14 21.29 2.26
N ALA A 160 15.83 21.17 2.13
CA ALA A 160 14.96 22.29 1.74
C ALA A 160 14.81 23.36 2.86
N LYS A 161 15.09 23.02 4.13
CA LYS A 161 14.89 23.91 5.29
C LYS A 161 16.18 24.39 5.97
N GLY A 162 17.37 23.94 5.52
CA GLY A 162 18.65 24.38 6.08
C GLY A 162 18.82 24.10 7.58
N LEU A 163 18.13 23.09 8.12
CA LEU A 163 18.10 22.75 9.53
C LEU A 163 18.96 21.52 9.79
N GLU A 164 20.15 21.74 10.36
CA GLU A 164 21.09 20.71 10.80
C GLU A 164 20.56 19.99 12.07
N THR A 165 19.65 19.03 11.93
CA THR A 165 19.42 18.07 13.02
C THR A 165 19.90 16.71 12.55
N GLU A 166 21.17 16.50 12.65
CA GLU A 166 21.80 15.22 12.34
C GLU A 166 21.54 14.22 13.46
N VAL A 167 20.89 13.12 13.14
CA VAL A 167 20.85 11.96 14.04
C VAL A 167 22.11 11.15 13.79
N MET A 168 22.99 11.10 14.79
CA MET A 168 24.28 10.42 14.70
C MET A 168 24.19 9.03 15.33
N LEU A 169 24.69 8.03 14.63
CA LEU A 169 24.86 6.67 15.12
C LEU A 169 26.31 6.23 14.89
N GLY A 170 27.03 5.89 15.97
CA GLY A 170 28.42 5.47 15.86
C GLY A 170 29.35 6.50 15.20
N GLY A 171 29.06 7.80 15.32
CA GLY A 171 29.84 8.88 14.73
C GLY A 171 29.53 9.17 13.25
N LYS A 172 28.51 8.51 12.66
CA LYS A 172 28.03 8.74 11.30
C LYS A 172 26.60 9.27 11.34
N THR A 173 26.30 10.28 10.51
CA THR A 173 24.93 10.74 10.29
C THR A 173 24.11 9.68 9.59
N LEU A 174 22.88 9.41 10.07
CA LEU A 174 21.94 8.49 9.46
C LEU A 174 21.40 9.10 8.16
N ASP A 175 21.69 8.47 7.03
CA ASP A 175 21.09 8.82 5.75
C ASP A 175 19.63 8.27 5.61
N SER A 176 18.95 8.57 4.50
CA SER A 176 17.58 8.10 4.24
C SER A 176 17.47 6.58 4.23
N GLY A 177 18.46 5.88 3.68
CA GLY A 177 18.54 4.43 3.66
C GLY A 177 18.72 3.82 5.04
N ASP A 178 19.58 4.42 5.88
CA ASP A 178 19.77 4.02 7.29
C ASP A 178 18.44 4.19 8.07
N ARG A 179 17.78 5.35 7.90
CA ARG A 179 16.49 5.67 8.54
C ARG A 179 15.38 4.70 8.12
N ARG A 180 15.30 4.37 6.83
CA ARG A 180 14.37 3.38 6.29
C ARG A 180 14.62 2.00 6.90
N THR A 181 15.87 1.56 6.94
CA THR A 181 16.26 0.25 7.51
C THR A 181 15.86 0.12 8.98
N LEU A 182 15.91 1.21 9.75
CA LEU A 182 15.43 1.25 11.14
C LEU A 182 13.90 1.13 11.22
N LEU A 183 13.14 1.62 10.23
CA LEU A 183 11.68 1.57 10.24
C LEU A 183 11.11 0.24 9.71
N GLU A 184 11.87 -0.53 8.92
CA GLU A 184 11.43 -1.83 8.38
C GLU A 184 11.00 -2.83 9.49
N PRO A 185 11.77 -3.06 10.56
CA PRO A 185 11.35 -3.94 11.65
C PRO A 185 10.14 -3.41 12.43
N VAL A 186 9.97 -2.09 12.52
CA VAL A 186 8.78 -1.48 13.15
C VAL A 186 7.54 -1.79 12.33
N ALA A 187 7.57 -1.53 11.03
CA ALA A 187 6.48 -1.82 10.11
C ALA A 187 6.13 -3.31 10.10
N PHE A 188 7.15 -4.17 10.06
CA PHE A 188 6.98 -5.61 10.09
C PHE A 188 6.30 -6.08 11.38
N TRP A 189 6.76 -5.61 12.54
CA TRP A 189 6.15 -5.94 13.83
C TRP A 189 4.69 -5.47 13.89
N MET A 190 4.41 -4.22 13.50
CA MET A 190 3.04 -3.70 13.46
C MET A 190 2.12 -4.54 12.56
N HIS A 191 2.62 -4.95 11.41
CA HIS A 191 1.85 -5.78 10.47
C HIS A 191 1.61 -7.20 10.99
N GLU A 192 2.63 -7.83 11.62
CA GLU A 192 2.51 -9.14 12.29
C GLU A 192 1.50 -9.09 13.43
N GLN A 193 1.54 -8.04 14.26
CA GLN A 193 0.58 -7.85 15.35
C GLN A 193 -0.79 -7.37 14.88
N ARG A 194 -0.94 -7.10 13.58
CA ARG A 194 -2.18 -6.60 12.97
C ARG A 194 -2.66 -5.28 13.59
N VAL A 195 -1.72 -4.42 13.95
CA VAL A 195 -2.00 -3.10 14.53
C VAL A 195 -1.60 -1.98 13.57
N ARG A 196 -2.29 -0.86 13.67
CA ARG A 196 -1.99 0.36 12.92
C ARG A 196 -1.29 1.41 13.77
N GLU A 197 -1.33 1.23 15.08
CA GLU A 197 -0.70 2.10 16.04
C GLU A 197 0.27 1.29 16.91
N ILE A 198 1.36 1.93 17.31
CA ILE A 198 2.38 1.37 18.18
C ILE A 198 2.66 2.36 19.30
N GLU A 199 2.66 1.86 20.53
CA GLU A 199 3.00 2.66 21.71
C GLU A 199 4.49 2.97 21.75
N LEU A 200 4.85 4.13 22.29
CA LEU A 200 6.23 4.63 22.38
C LEU A 200 7.16 3.61 23.05
N ASP A 201 6.71 2.95 24.12
CA ASP A 201 7.52 1.95 24.82
C ASP A 201 7.82 0.72 23.93
N GLN A 202 6.85 0.28 23.13
CA GLN A 202 7.05 -0.81 22.18
C GLN A 202 7.96 -0.38 21.02
N LEU A 203 7.77 0.83 20.51
CA LEU A 203 8.64 1.43 19.49
C LEU A 203 10.08 1.54 20.00
N ARG A 204 10.27 1.97 21.23
CA ARG A 204 11.55 2.01 21.91
C ARG A 204 12.19 0.63 22.01
N ASN A 205 11.44 -0.39 22.43
CA ASN A 205 11.95 -1.77 22.54
C ASN A 205 12.43 -2.32 21.19
N LEU A 206 11.80 -1.93 20.08
CA LEU A 206 12.20 -2.37 18.75
C LEU A 206 13.46 -1.65 18.24
N LEU A 207 13.59 -0.35 18.53
CA LEU A 207 14.64 0.49 17.95
C LEU A 207 15.89 0.62 18.81
N LEU A 208 15.76 0.63 20.17
CA LEU A 208 16.92 0.79 21.05
C LEU A 208 18.08 -0.19 20.79
N PRO A 209 17.83 -1.49 20.47
CA PRO A 209 18.92 -2.40 20.17
C PRO A 209 19.81 -1.95 18.99
N ALA A 210 19.21 -1.28 17.99
CA ALA A 210 19.95 -0.75 16.83
C ALA A 210 20.79 0.49 17.18
N PHE A 211 20.40 1.26 18.19
CA PHE A 211 21.12 2.45 18.65
C PHE A 211 22.19 2.14 19.74
N ASN A 212 22.14 0.93 20.32
CA ASN A 212 23.00 0.59 21.44
C ASN A 212 24.44 0.24 20.95
N ASN A 213 25.36 1.14 21.18
CA ASN A 213 26.78 1.00 20.93
C ASN A 213 27.63 0.74 22.21
N GLY A 214 26.98 0.28 23.29
CA GLY A 214 27.58 0.06 24.60
C GLY A 214 27.32 1.16 25.61
N ASP A 215 26.69 2.26 25.21
CA ASP A 215 26.25 3.36 26.10
C ASP A 215 24.73 3.53 26.03
N ALA A 216 24.03 3.09 27.06
CA ALA A 216 22.56 3.14 27.13
C ALA A 216 22.02 4.58 27.15
N ALA A 217 22.75 5.54 27.74
CA ALA A 217 22.31 6.93 27.79
C ALA A 217 22.40 7.58 26.40
N SER A 218 23.47 7.29 25.67
CA SER A 218 23.64 7.73 24.28
C SER A 218 22.58 7.11 23.36
N ALA A 219 22.30 5.82 23.53
CA ALA A 219 21.27 5.12 22.77
C ALA A 219 19.87 5.73 22.98
N ALA A 220 19.51 6.04 24.23
CA ALA A 220 18.25 6.69 24.57
C ALA A 220 18.13 8.07 23.91
N LYS A 221 19.17 8.89 23.96
CA LYS A 221 19.20 10.21 23.33
C LYS A 221 19.07 10.11 21.79
N THR A 222 19.77 9.15 21.19
CA THR A 222 19.68 8.93 19.73
C THR A 222 18.28 8.49 19.33
N PHE A 223 17.64 7.60 20.11
CA PHE A 223 16.25 7.21 19.90
C PHE A 223 15.30 8.42 19.94
N GLU A 224 15.39 9.26 20.94
CA GLU A 224 14.54 10.46 21.09
C GLU A 224 14.73 11.43 19.91
N SER A 225 15.97 11.66 19.51
CA SER A 225 16.28 12.49 18.34
C SER A 225 15.75 11.88 17.05
N PHE A 226 15.82 10.55 16.90
CA PHE A 226 15.29 9.82 15.72
C PHE A 226 13.78 9.93 15.66
N ILE A 227 13.06 9.68 16.76
CA ILE A 227 11.60 9.77 16.79
C ILE A 227 11.11 11.19 16.49
N HIS A 228 11.77 12.19 17.08
CA HIS A 228 11.47 13.59 16.78
C HIS A 228 11.66 13.92 15.29
N LEU A 229 12.78 13.47 14.69
CA LEU A 229 13.04 13.65 13.27
C LEU A 229 11.95 12.98 12.40
N ILE A 230 11.61 11.73 12.68
CA ILE A 230 10.65 10.97 11.86
C ILE A 230 9.24 11.52 12.02
N ASN A 231 8.82 11.88 13.22
CA ASN A 231 7.48 12.42 13.48
C ASN A 231 7.30 13.83 12.90
N GLU A 232 8.18 14.74 13.23
CA GLU A 232 7.96 16.17 12.92
C GLU A 232 8.42 16.56 11.53
N ARG A 233 9.37 15.83 10.94
CA ARG A 233 10.00 16.23 9.68
C ARG A 233 9.64 15.34 8.51
N SER A 234 9.70 14.02 8.66
CA SER A 234 9.41 13.15 7.54
C SER A 234 7.90 12.98 7.30
N GLY A 235 7.09 13.10 8.34
CA GLY A 235 5.66 12.79 8.26
C GLY A 235 5.36 11.35 7.88
N LEU A 236 6.35 10.44 7.92
CA LEU A 236 6.18 9.03 7.57
C LEU A 236 5.61 8.23 8.74
N LEU A 237 6.08 8.49 9.96
CA LEU A 237 5.55 7.93 11.20
C LEU A 237 5.08 9.09 12.08
N ILE A 238 3.78 9.16 12.38
CA ILE A 238 3.11 10.31 12.98
C ILE A 238 2.54 9.93 14.34
N GLU A 239 2.73 10.80 15.34
CA GLU A 239 2.05 10.67 16.62
C GLU A 239 0.56 11.02 16.46
N ARG A 240 -0.33 10.08 16.73
CA ARG A 240 -1.80 10.24 16.62
C ARG A 240 -2.46 10.57 17.95
N GLY A 241 -1.83 10.20 19.02
CA GLY A 241 -2.25 10.45 20.40
C GLY A 241 -1.02 10.46 21.29
N VAL A 242 -1.15 10.79 22.58
CA VAL A 242 -0.01 10.87 23.49
C VAL A 242 0.73 9.51 23.53
N GLY A 243 1.91 9.47 22.92
CA GLY A 243 2.76 8.28 22.90
C GLY A 243 2.32 7.16 21.94
N ALA A 244 1.31 7.38 21.09
CA ALA A 244 0.85 6.42 20.11
C ALA A 244 1.22 6.88 18.69
N TYR A 245 1.94 6.05 17.95
CA TYR A 245 2.47 6.36 16.61
C TYR A 245 1.86 5.46 15.55
N SER A 246 1.62 6.01 14.36
CA SER A 246 1.19 5.25 13.18
C SER A 246 1.94 5.72 11.94
N PHE A 247 2.09 4.84 10.95
CA PHE A 247 2.48 5.30 9.63
C PHE A 247 1.40 6.24 9.05
N ALA A 248 1.83 7.27 8.34
CA ALA A 248 0.93 8.28 7.74
C ALA A 248 -0.16 7.63 6.88
N HIS A 249 0.20 6.55 6.20
CA HIS A 249 -0.73 5.69 5.46
C HIS A 249 -0.34 4.22 5.62
N LEU A 250 -1.35 3.33 5.68
CA LEU A 250 -1.13 1.89 5.82
C LEU A 250 -0.22 1.33 4.72
N THR A 251 -0.26 1.87 3.52
CA THR A 251 0.56 1.36 2.42
C THR A 251 2.06 1.59 2.63
N PHE A 252 2.47 2.61 3.37
CA PHE A 252 3.88 2.75 3.77
C PHE A 252 4.30 1.66 4.76
N GLN A 253 3.43 1.33 5.71
CA GLN A 253 3.63 0.18 6.60
C GLN A 253 3.71 -1.13 5.79
N GLU A 254 2.79 -1.34 4.84
CA GLU A 254 2.76 -2.51 3.96
C GLU A 254 4.04 -2.62 3.11
N TYR A 255 4.52 -1.50 2.55
CA TYR A 255 5.74 -1.47 1.73
C TYR A 255 7.01 -1.76 2.55
N LEU A 256 7.18 -1.10 3.71
CA LEU A 256 8.33 -1.37 4.59
C LEU A 256 8.28 -2.81 5.14
N THR A 257 7.08 -3.34 5.43
CA THR A 257 6.89 -4.76 5.77
C THR A 257 7.31 -5.67 4.62
N ALA A 258 6.95 -5.34 3.39
CA ALA A 258 7.32 -6.12 2.20
C ALA A 258 8.84 -6.19 2.01
N ARG A 259 9.55 -5.10 2.27
CA ARG A 259 11.02 -5.07 2.26
C ARG A 259 11.61 -5.97 3.35
N ALA A 260 11.11 -5.84 4.58
CA ALA A 260 11.54 -6.70 5.69
C ALA A 260 11.26 -8.18 5.41
N VAL A 261 10.15 -8.53 4.76
CA VAL A 261 9.84 -9.89 4.31
C VAL A 261 10.81 -10.35 3.23
N ALA A 262 11.10 -9.49 2.24
CA ALA A 262 12.01 -9.82 1.14
C ALA A 262 13.44 -10.07 1.58
N ASP A 263 13.88 -9.42 2.66
CA ASP A 263 15.24 -9.60 3.21
C ASP A 263 15.40 -10.88 4.04
N ARG A 264 14.32 -11.56 4.38
CA ARG A 264 14.36 -12.83 5.13
C ARG A 264 14.99 -13.96 4.31
N ALA A 265 15.76 -14.80 4.95
CA ALA A 265 16.28 -16.03 4.34
C ALA A 265 15.17 -17.02 3.94
N ASP A 266 14.01 -16.99 4.65
CA ASP A 266 12.84 -17.82 4.41
C ASP A 266 11.69 -17.07 3.70
N ALA A 267 11.96 -15.96 3.02
CA ALA A 267 10.98 -15.06 2.43
C ALA A 267 9.86 -15.78 1.64
N VAL A 268 10.25 -16.71 0.76
CA VAL A 268 9.29 -17.47 -0.07
C VAL A 268 8.37 -18.32 0.81
N LYS A 269 8.91 -19.07 1.76
CA LYS A 269 8.12 -19.90 2.69
C LYS A 269 7.21 -19.04 3.55
N TYR A 270 7.72 -17.90 4.00
CA TYR A 270 6.99 -16.95 4.82
C TYR A 270 5.76 -16.38 4.08
N VAL A 271 5.93 -16.00 2.82
CA VAL A 271 4.84 -15.51 1.95
C VAL A 271 3.81 -16.62 1.69
N VAL A 272 4.26 -17.82 1.30
CA VAL A 272 3.34 -18.94 0.98
C VAL A 272 2.44 -19.29 2.17
N ALA A 273 2.96 -19.26 3.39
CA ALA A 273 2.16 -19.51 4.59
C ALA A 273 1.07 -18.45 4.86
N ARG A 274 1.15 -17.28 4.22
CA ARG A 274 0.24 -16.14 4.39
C ARG A 274 -0.71 -15.90 3.22
N LEU A 275 -0.64 -16.71 2.17
CA LEU A 275 -1.52 -16.58 1.00
C LEU A 275 -3.02 -16.59 1.34
N PRO A 276 -3.52 -17.38 2.32
CA PRO A 276 -4.93 -17.37 2.68
C PRO A 276 -5.39 -16.13 3.44
N ASP A 277 -4.46 -15.28 3.86
CA ASP A 277 -4.73 -14.14 4.72
C ASP A 277 -4.80 -12.83 3.92
N ALA A 278 -6.01 -12.31 3.77
CA ALA A 278 -6.27 -11.08 3.04
C ALA A 278 -5.49 -9.85 3.59
N TRP A 279 -5.14 -9.86 4.88
CA TRP A 279 -4.33 -8.81 5.51
C TRP A 279 -2.93 -8.71 4.90
N TRP A 280 -2.37 -9.84 4.46
CA TRP A 280 -1.03 -9.91 3.88
C TRP A 280 -1.00 -9.67 2.37
N ARG A 281 -2.16 -9.55 1.72
CA ARG A 281 -2.22 -9.49 0.26
C ARG A 281 -1.36 -8.36 -0.34
N GLU A 282 -1.49 -7.13 0.15
CA GLU A 282 -0.70 -6.00 -0.36
C GLU A 282 0.79 -6.16 -0.07
N VAL A 283 1.15 -6.67 1.10
CA VAL A 283 2.55 -6.99 1.43
C VAL A 283 3.12 -8.01 0.45
N ILE A 284 2.36 -9.06 0.09
CA ILE A 284 2.80 -10.09 -0.88
C ILE A 284 3.06 -9.47 -2.26
N LEU A 285 2.15 -8.62 -2.75
CA LEU A 285 2.29 -7.94 -4.05
C LEU A 285 3.51 -7.01 -4.05
N LEU A 286 3.65 -6.19 -3.02
CA LEU A 286 4.78 -5.28 -2.86
C LEU A 286 6.12 -6.03 -2.68
N THR A 287 6.10 -7.19 -2.00
CA THR A 287 7.29 -8.08 -1.90
C THR A 287 7.72 -8.57 -3.28
N ALA A 288 6.78 -9.01 -4.12
CA ALA A 288 7.10 -9.42 -5.49
C ALA A 288 7.65 -8.25 -6.32
N GLY A 289 7.03 -7.07 -6.21
CA GLY A 289 7.51 -5.85 -6.84
C GLY A 289 8.93 -5.49 -6.41
N TYR A 290 9.20 -5.50 -5.11
CA TYR A 290 10.54 -5.20 -4.58
C TYR A 290 11.59 -6.25 -4.97
N LEU A 291 11.28 -7.55 -4.85
CA LEU A 291 12.19 -8.61 -5.27
C LEU A 291 12.55 -8.52 -6.76
N SER A 292 11.66 -8.00 -7.60
CA SER A 292 11.92 -7.79 -9.02
C SER A 292 13.05 -6.77 -9.28
N THR A 293 13.27 -5.84 -8.36
CA THR A 293 14.39 -4.88 -8.44
C THR A 293 15.71 -5.50 -8.04
N GLN A 294 15.68 -6.56 -7.22
CA GLN A 294 16.87 -7.25 -6.73
C GLN A 294 17.36 -8.37 -7.66
N GLY A 295 16.53 -8.82 -8.58
CA GLY A 295 16.92 -9.81 -9.57
C GLY A 295 15.79 -10.73 -10.01
N LYS A 296 15.83 -11.07 -11.27
CA LYS A 296 14.83 -11.87 -11.98
C LYS A 296 14.56 -13.22 -11.31
N ARG A 297 15.61 -13.88 -10.82
CA ARG A 297 15.52 -15.18 -10.17
C ARG A 297 14.72 -15.14 -8.87
N ARG A 298 14.96 -14.15 -8.00
CA ARG A 298 14.31 -14.07 -6.68
C ARG A 298 12.80 -13.93 -6.80
N VAL A 299 12.34 -13.04 -7.65
CA VAL A 299 10.90 -12.84 -7.87
C VAL A 299 10.27 -14.04 -8.59
N SER A 300 11.00 -14.69 -9.51
CA SER A 300 10.52 -15.89 -10.20
C SER A 300 10.34 -17.07 -9.25
N GLU A 301 11.26 -17.25 -8.30
CA GLU A 301 11.15 -18.25 -7.23
C GLU A 301 9.89 -18.01 -6.37
N LEU A 302 9.64 -16.75 -5.99
CA LEU A 302 8.44 -16.39 -5.24
C LEU A 302 7.17 -16.71 -6.02
N ILE A 303 7.05 -16.21 -7.26
CA ILE A 303 5.85 -16.40 -8.09
C ILE A 303 5.62 -17.90 -8.35
N ARG A 304 6.65 -18.66 -8.64
CA ARG A 304 6.55 -20.13 -8.82
C ARG A 304 6.05 -20.83 -7.55
N ALA A 305 6.50 -20.40 -6.38
CA ALA A 305 6.02 -20.95 -5.11
C ALA A 305 4.54 -20.61 -4.87
N VAL A 306 4.10 -19.42 -5.23
CA VAL A 306 2.68 -19.02 -5.17
C VAL A 306 1.84 -19.86 -6.14
N ILE A 307 2.28 -20.06 -7.39
CA ILE A 307 1.62 -20.92 -8.39
C ILE A 307 1.44 -22.36 -7.87
N ASN A 308 2.41 -22.86 -7.12
CA ASN A 308 2.43 -24.24 -6.62
C ASN A 308 1.89 -24.39 -5.19
N ALA A 309 1.30 -23.34 -4.62
CA ALA A 309 0.68 -23.40 -3.30
C ALA A 309 -0.53 -24.38 -3.27
N ASP A 310 -0.83 -24.91 -2.09
CA ASP A 310 -1.92 -25.89 -1.94
C ASP A 310 -3.29 -25.19 -2.05
N PRO A 311 -4.08 -25.49 -3.10
CA PRO A 311 -5.38 -24.87 -3.31
C PRO A 311 -6.42 -25.19 -2.22
N ARG A 312 -6.19 -26.18 -1.37
CA ARG A 312 -7.12 -26.57 -0.29
C ARG A 312 -7.15 -25.57 0.85
N THR A 313 -6.14 -24.71 0.95
CA THR A 313 -6.06 -23.66 1.97
C THR A 313 -6.65 -22.32 1.50
N GLU A 314 -7.18 -22.27 0.28
CA GLU A 314 -7.63 -21.02 -0.34
C GLU A 314 -9.01 -20.58 0.13
N PRO A 315 -9.20 -19.27 0.37
CA PRO A 315 -10.51 -18.69 0.66
C PRO A 315 -11.45 -18.74 -0.56
N ASP A 316 -10.90 -18.60 -1.77
CA ASP A 316 -11.63 -18.53 -3.04
C ASP A 316 -10.99 -19.40 -4.12
N PRO A 317 -11.77 -19.89 -5.10
CA PRO A 317 -11.24 -20.69 -6.19
C PRO A 317 -10.17 -19.95 -7.00
N CYS A 318 -9.01 -20.57 -7.22
CA CYS A 318 -7.85 -20.02 -7.95
C CYS A 318 -7.18 -18.80 -7.29
N HIS A 319 -7.44 -18.52 -6.03
CA HIS A 319 -6.88 -17.35 -5.35
C HIS A 319 -5.35 -17.24 -5.54
N HIS A 320 -4.59 -18.32 -5.34
CA HIS A 320 -3.14 -18.37 -5.54
C HIS A 320 -2.71 -18.03 -6.97
N LEU A 321 -3.42 -18.53 -8.00
CA LEU A 321 -3.09 -18.25 -9.41
C LEU A 321 -3.39 -16.79 -9.78
N ILE A 322 -4.48 -16.23 -9.24
CA ILE A 322 -4.83 -14.83 -9.43
C ILE A 322 -3.77 -13.95 -8.76
N LEU A 323 -3.41 -14.26 -7.53
CA LEU A 323 -2.38 -13.52 -6.78
C LEU A 323 -1.00 -13.65 -7.45
N ALA A 324 -0.66 -14.83 -8.00
CA ALA A 324 0.56 -15.00 -8.82
C ALA A 324 0.55 -14.09 -10.06
N GLY A 325 -0.62 -13.96 -10.73
CA GLY A 325 -0.79 -13.04 -11.85
C GLY A 325 -0.60 -11.57 -11.45
N GLU A 326 -1.12 -11.18 -10.30
CA GLU A 326 -0.95 -9.84 -9.76
C GLU A 326 0.51 -9.56 -9.33
N CYS A 327 1.17 -10.53 -8.71
CA CYS A 327 2.61 -10.47 -8.44
C CYS A 327 3.43 -10.31 -9.73
N LEU A 328 3.07 -11.02 -10.80
CA LEU A 328 3.71 -10.87 -12.11
C LEU A 328 3.53 -9.45 -12.68
N LEU A 329 2.34 -8.86 -12.55
CA LEU A 329 2.06 -7.49 -13.01
C LEU A 329 2.84 -6.46 -12.20
N ASP A 330 2.85 -6.56 -10.88
CA ASP A 330 3.62 -5.66 -10.00
C ASP A 330 5.13 -5.78 -10.22
N ALA A 331 5.63 -7.00 -10.42
CA ALA A 331 7.04 -7.24 -10.76
C ALA A 331 7.41 -6.70 -12.15
N GLY A 332 6.45 -6.72 -13.07
CA GLY A 332 6.67 -6.46 -14.50
C GLY A 332 7.21 -7.70 -15.24
N SER A 333 6.51 -8.09 -16.29
CA SER A 333 6.78 -9.35 -17.04
C SER A 333 8.21 -9.48 -17.54
N ALA A 334 8.88 -8.37 -17.89
CA ALA A 334 10.27 -8.39 -18.33
C ALA A 334 11.26 -8.78 -17.23
N ARG A 335 10.87 -8.65 -15.96
CA ARG A 335 11.70 -8.98 -14.77
C ARG A 335 11.39 -10.35 -14.19
N VAL A 336 10.54 -11.16 -14.83
CA VAL A 336 10.22 -12.53 -14.43
C VAL A 336 10.76 -13.51 -15.48
N GLU A 337 11.17 -14.71 -15.07
CA GLU A 337 11.59 -15.75 -16.00
C GLU A 337 10.43 -16.18 -16.90
N SER A 338 10.71 -16.38 -18.19
CA SER A 338 9.67 -16.69 -19.20
C SER A 338 8.93 -17.98 -18.88
N GLU A 339 9.64 -18.96 -18.32
CA GLU A 339 9.08 -20.27 -17.93
C GLU A 339 8.00 -20.13 -16.87
N VAL A 340 8.17 -19.23 -15.88
CA VAL A 340 7.18 -18.98 -14.83
C VAL A 340 5.92 -18.33 -15.42
N MET A 341 6.10 -17.40 -16.35
CA MET A 341 4.97 -16.76 -17.04
C MET A 341 4.20 -17.78 -17.90
N ILE A 342 4.91 -18.66 -18.61
CA ILE A 342 4.31 -19.73 -19.42
C ILE A 342 3.54 -20.71 -18.50
N GLU A 343 4.14 -21.13 -17.39
CA GLU A 343 3.50 -22.02 -16.40
C GLU A 343 2.21 -21.39 -15.85
N LEU A 344 2.27 -20.12 -15.42
CA LEU A 344 1.10 -19.42 -14.89
C LEU A 344 -0.03 -19.34 -15.93
N LYS A 345 0.29 -18.91 -17.16
CA LYS A 345 -0.70 -18.81 -18.25
C LYS A 345 -1.33 -20.16 -18.55
N ALA A 346 -0.53 -21.24 -18.63
CA ALA A 346 -1.03 -22.59 -18.88
C ALA A 346 -2.00 -23.07 -17.80
N ARG A 347 -1.71 -22.78 -16.51
CA ARG A 347 -2.61 -23.13 -15.40
C ARG A 347 -3.90 -22.32 -15.41
N LEU A 348 -3.82 -21.02 -15.63
CA LEU A 348 -5.00 -20.16 -15.75
C LEU A 348 -5.85 -20.56 -16.96
N GLN A 349 -5.22 -20.89 -18.11
CA GLN A 349 -5.92 -21.35 -19.32
C GLN A 349 -6.68 -22.64 -19.06
N LYS A 350 -6.08 -23.60 -18.37
CA LYS A 350 -6.75 -24.84 -17.97
C LYS A 350 -8.02 -24.60 -17.16
N ASP A 351 -8.01 -23.64 -16.26
CA ASP A 351 -9.18 -23.27 -15.46
C ASP A 351 -10.20 -22.47 -16.30
N ALA A 352 -9.74 -21.60 -17.20
CA ALA A 352 -10.59 -20.85 -18.12
C ALA A 352 -11.31 -21.76 -19.14
N ASP A 353 -10.66 -22.82 -19.60
CA ASP A 353 -11.20 -23.78 -20.56
C ASP A 353 -12.08 -24.88 -19.91
N ALA A 354 -12.12 -24.95 -18.58
CA ALA A 354 -12.92 -25.93 -17.87
C ALA A 354 -14.40 -25.88 -18.32
N PRO A 355 -15.08 -27.02 -18.52
CA PRO A 355 -16.44 -27.05 -19.00
C PRO A 355 -17.40 -26.32 -18.06
N PHE A 356 -18.29 -25.52 -18.64
CA PHE A 356 -19.30 -24.80 -17.86
C PHE A 356 -20.34 -25.80 -17.31
N LYS A 357 -20.44 -25.90 -15.99
CA LYS A 357 -21.46 -26.68 -15.30
C LYS A 357 -22.36 -25.73 -14.51
N LYS A 358 -23.59 -25.50 -15.01
CA LYS A 358 -24.55 -24.54 -14.43
C LYS A 358 -24.85 -24.79 -12.94
N GLU A 359 -24.72 -26.03 -12.50
CA GLU A 359 -25.00 -26.46 -11.12
C GLU A 359 -23.78 -26.32 -10.16
N ASN A 360 -22.57 -26.06 -10.71
CA ASN A 360 -21.34 -25.95 -9.92
C ASN A 360 -20.86 -24.51 -9.86
N ARG A 361 -21.45 -23.71 -8.95
CA ARG A 361 -21.11 -22.31 -8.73
C ARG A 361 -19.61 -22.07 -8.47
N PRO A 362 -18.90 -22.86 -7.64
CA PRO A 362 -17.45 -22.68 -7.44
C PRO A 362 -16.64 -22.81 -8.73
N GLN A 363 -16.96 -23.78 -9.58
CA GLN A 363 -16.25 -23.98 -10.86
C GLN A 363 -16.51 -22.83 -11.84
N THR A 364 -17.72 -22.28 -11.85
CA THR A 364 -18.06 -21.12 -12.68
C THR A 364 -17.29 -19.89 -12.25
N LEU A 365 -17.20 -19.62 -10.94
CA LEU A 365 -16.43 -18.51 -10.39
C LEU A 365 -14.93 -18.66 -10.70
N ARG A 366 -14.41 -19.89 -10.58
CA ARG A 366 -13.01 -20.21 -10.94
C ARG A 366 -12.72 -19.90 -12.41
N LYS A 367 -13.59 -20.27 -13.32
CA LYS A 367 -13.47 -19.99 -14.75
C LYS A 367 -13.46 -18.48 -15.04
N ILE A 368 -14.39 -17.74 -14.47
CA ILE A 368 -14.49 -16.27 -14.63
C ILE A 368 -13.22 -15.60 -14.12
N ALA A 369 -12.76 -15.99 -12.93
CA ALA A 369 -11.58 -15.44 -12.31
C ALA A 369 -10.31 -15.69 -13.12
N ALA A 370 -10.13 -16.94 -13.63
CA ALA A 370 -9.01 -17.32 -14.48
C ALA A 370 -9.01 -16.56 -15.81
N THR A 371 -10.18 -16.44 -16.46
CA THR A 371 -10.31 -15.68 -17.73
C THR A 371 -9.96 -14.20 -17.53
N SER A 372 -10.43 -13.60 -16.44
CA SER A 372 -10.12 -12.20 -16.10
C SER A 372 -8.62 -12.00 -15.83
N ALA A 373 -7.99 -12.93 -15.09
CA ALA A 373 -6.56 -12.86 -14.80
C ALA A 373 -5.71 -12.98 -16.08
N LEU A 374 -6.07 -13.89 -16.99
CA LEU A 374 -5.40 -14.02 -18.30
C LEU A 374 -5.48 -12.72 -19.10
N GLY A 375 -6.67 -12.13 -19.22
CA GLY A 375 -6.84 -10.87 -19.95
C GLY A 375 -5.98 -9.73 -19.38
N ARG A 376 -5.82 -9.65 -18.05
CA ARG A 376 -4.92 -8.67 -17.41
C ARG A 376 -3.44 -8.94 -17.69
N ILE A 377 -3.01 -10.19 -17.63
CA ILE A 377 -1.62 -10.57 -17.94
C ILE A 377 -1.29 -10.30 -19.42
N GLU A 378 -2.23 -10.52 -20.33
CA GLU A 378 -2.03 -10.26 -21.76
C GLU A 378 -2.01 -8.77 -22.09
N SER A 379 -2.87 -7.96 -21.46
CA SER A 379 -2.91 -6.52 -21.64
C SER A 379 -1.78 -5.80 -20.90
N GLY A 380 -1.14 -6.45 -19.91
CA GLY A 380 -0.14 -5.85 -19.04
C GLY A 380 -0.72 -4.81 -18.08
N THR A 381 -2.03 -4.77 -17.87
CA THR A 381 -2.71 -3.75 -17.08
C THR A 381 -2.85 -4.13 -15.62
N LEU A 382 -2.56 -3.17 -14.73
CA LEU A 382 -2.79 -3.27 -13.28
C LEU A 382 -4.22 -2.89 -12.88
N ALA A 383 -5.01 -2.38 -13.83
CA ALA A 383 -6.36 -1.89 -13.56
C ALA A 383 -7.21 -2.94 -12.86
N ALA A 384 -7.78 -2.58 -11.72
CA ALA A 384 -8.71 -3.41 -10.98
C ALA A 384 -9.83 -3.89 -11.90
N SER A 385 -10.10 -5.19 -11.91
CA SER A 385 -11.07 -5.78 -12.82
C SER A 385 -12.45 -5.15 -12.63
N LYS A 386 -13.01 -4.60 -13.70
CA LYS A 386 -14.42 -4.16 -13.78
C LYS A 386 -15.43 -5.32 -13.66
N PHE A 387 -14.96 -6.53 -13.34
CA PHE A 387 -15.74 -7.77 -13.44
C PHE A 387 -16.38 -8.28 -12.14
N TRP A 388 -16.14 -7.64 -11.01
CA TRP A 388 -16.85 -7.99 -9.78
C TRP A 388 -17.99 -6.98 -9.55
N LYS A 389 -19.07 -7.15 -10.28
CA LYS A 389 -20.38 -6.58 -9.96
C LYS A 389 -21.25 -7.61 -9.25
#